data_b9b7067e29791aac6f25ffd397eca70c
#
_entry.id   b9b7067e29791aac6f25ffd397eca70c
#
_cell.length_a   1.000
_cell.length_b   1.000
_cell.length_c   1.000
_cell.angle_alpha   90.00
_cell.angle_beta   90.00
_cell.angle_gamma   90.00
#
_symmetry.space_group_name_H-M   'P 1'
#
loop_
_entity.id
_entity.type
_entity.pdbx_description
1 polymer ?
#
loop_
_entity_poly.entity_id
_entity_poly.type
_entity_poly.pdbx_seq_one_letter_code
_entity_poly.pdbx_strand_id
1 'polypeptide(L)'
;MKTGIAFHESFLDHKTGPGHPETHVRLESILEAISDLPSEFFHWNKSFKEAPLSLISEIHDPNYVRLVAKVCEEKGSGYLDGDTVFSPNTFKAASLAVGAGVALSQDILDGKLKNGMALVRPPGHHAESDHAMGFCLFNNIAITAKYLQSQGIKRILILDWDVHHGNGTQHQFYEDESVYFVSLHQYPFYPGTGSEKERGQGKGFGTTLNLPMARGSEEKQYLDQFSIIHKEMERFQPEFVLVSAGFDAHKNDPLAGMNLKTVSYEHMTNEVKEISRVHSGGKLLSFLEGGYDFQALSESVKVHLETLAQS
;
A
#
# COMPACT_ATOMS: atom_id res chain seq x y z
N MET A 1 -22.06 -7.55 2.59
CA MET A 1 -21.17 -7.42 1.39
C MET A 1 -19.88 -8.16 1.67
N LYS A 2 -19.19 -8.64 0.65
CA LYS A 2 -17.91 -9.37 0.78
C LYS A 2 -16.71 -8.43 0.83
N THR A 3 -15.59 -8.94 1.35
CA THR A 3 -14.26 -8.33 1.21
C THR A 3 -13.65 -8.76 -0.13
N GLY A 4 -13.16 -7.81 -0.93
CA GLY A 4 -12.50 -8.08 -2.20
C GLY A 4 -11.03 -8.45 -2.03
N ILE A 5 -10.56 -9.43 -2.79
CA ILE A 5 -9.13 -9.76 -2.90
C ILE A 5 -8.75 -9.68 -4.37
N ALA A 6 -7.86 -8.75 -4.74
CA ALA A 6 -7.33 -8.68 -6.10
C ALA A 6 -5.96 -9.35 -6.16
N PHE A 7 -5.79 -10.27 -7.10
CA PHE A 7 -4.54 -10.95 -7.41
C PHE A 7 -4.49 -11.29 -8.90
N HIS A 8 -3.32 -11.20 -9.50
CA HIS A 8 -3.08 -11.60 -10.88
C HIS A 8 -1.77 -12.39 -11.00
N GLU A 9 -1.77 -13.49 -11.77
CA GLU A 9 -0.61 -14.39 -11.95
C GLU A 9 0.65 -13.62 -12.45
N SER A 10 0.48 -12.57 -13.24
CA SER A 10 1.58 -11.74 -13.71
C SER A 10 2.40 -11.08 -12.58
N PHE A 11 1.87 -10.98 -11.37
CA PHE A 11 2.64 -10.51 -10.22
C PHE A 11 3.76 -11.47 -9.84
N LEU A 12 3.60 -12.76 -10.12
CA LEU A 12 4.62 -13.79 -9.92
C LEU A 12 5.72 -13.73 -11.01
N ASP A 13 5.43 -13.08 -12.14
CA ASP A 13 6.35 -12.93 -13.27
C ASP A 13 7.29 -11.73 -13.15
N HIS A 14 7.09 -10.86 -12.18
CA HIS A 14 8.07 -9.85 -11.79
C HIS A 14 9.23 -10.56 -11.08
N LYS A 15 10.33 -10.82 -11.83
CA LYS A 15 11.49 -11.57 -11.34
C LYS A 15 12.57 -10.63 -10.84
N THR A 16 12.84 -10.68 -9.56
CA THR A 16 13.84 -9.84 -8.88
C THR A 16 15.20 -10.49 -8.71
N GLY A 17 15.30 -11.77 -9.09
CA GLY A 17 16.54 -12.55 -9.02
C GLY A 17 16.75 -13.27 -7.68
N PRO A 18 17.77 -14.16 -7.63
CA PRO A 18 18.06 -14.96 -6.44
C PRO A 18 18.49 -14.09 -5.25
N GLY A 19 17.94 -14.36 -4.07
CA GLY A 19 18.32 -13.69 -2.82
C GLY A 19 17.72 -12.29 -2.62
N HIS A 20 16.94 -11.79 -3.58
CA HIS A 20 16.24 -10.50 -3.42
C HIS A 20 15.09 -10.68 -2.42
N PRO A 21 14.94 -9.77 -1.42
CA PRO A 21 13.90 -9.92 -0.40
C PRO A 21 12.49 -9.77 -0.99
N GLU A 22 12.29 -8.82 -1.93
CA GLU A 22 11.02 -8.65 -2.64
C GLU A 22 10.94 -9.68 -3.78
N THR A 23 10.55 -10.91 -3.45
CA THR A 23 10.46 -12.06 -4.35
C THR A 23 9.00 -12.52 -4.52
N HIS A 24 8.72 -13.24 -5.64
CA HIS A 24 7.40 -13.84 -5.88
C HIS A 24 6.96 -14.82 -4.79
N VAL A 25 7.89 -15.44 -4.06
CA VAL A 25 7.60 -16.34 -2.94
C VAL A 25 6.76 -15.65 -1.85
N ARG A 26 6.88 -14.34 -1.68
CA ARG A 26 6.02 -13.55 -0.80
C ARG A 26 4.54 -13.77 -1.11
N LEU A 27 4.15 -13.65 -2.37
CA LEU A 27 2.76 -13.89 -2.79
C LEU A 27 2.37 -15.37 -2.73
N GLU A 28 3.28 -16.28 -3.11
CA GLU A 28 3.01 -17.72 -3.03
C GLU A 28 2.70 -18.15 -1.59
N SER A 29 3.47 -17.69 -0.59
CA SER A 29 3.22 -17.98 0.82
C SER A 29 1.90 -17.36 1.32
N ILE A 30 1.56 -16.15 0.88
CA ILE A 30 0.27 -15.54 1.20
C ILE A 30 -0.88 -16.36 0.60
N LEU A 31 -0.81 -16.70 -0.69
CA LEU A 31 -1.85 -17.45 -1.39
C LEU A 31 -2.09 -18.83 -0.76
N GLU A 32 -1.03 -19.51 -0.31
CA GLU A 32 -1.14 -20.76 0.44
C GLU A 32 -1.89 -20.55 1.77
N ALA A 33 -1.48 -19.57 2.56
CA ALA A 33 -2.06 -19.29 3.88
C ALA A 33 -3.55 -18.89 3.83
N ILE A 34 -3.98 -18.22 2.75
CA ILE A 34 -5.38 -17.77 2.57
C ILE A 34 -6.21 -18.68 1.67
N SER A 35 -5.70 -19.85 1.28
CA SER A 35 -6.39 -20.78 0.38
C SER A 35 -7.70 -21.34 0.97
N ASP A 36 -7.83 -21.34 2.28
CA ASP A 36 -8.97 -21.83 3.05
C ASP A 36 -10.02 -20.74 3.42
N LEU A 37 -9.79 -19.48 3.01
CA LEU A 37 -10.73 -18.41 3.30
C LEU A 37 -12.11 -18.67 2.68
N PRO A 38 -13.19 -18.55 3.49
CA PRO A 38 -14.52 -18.95 3.03
C PRO A 38 -15.05 -18.01 1.95
N SER A 39 -15.46 -18.58 0.81
CA SER A 39 -15.97 -17.82 -0.35
C SER A 39 -17.24 -17.02 -0.06
N GLU A 40 -17.92 -17.28 1.04
CA GLU A 40 -19.09 -16.50 1.50
C GLU A 40 -18.72 -15.10 1.98
N PHE A 41 -17.49 -14.90 2.53
CA PHE A 41 -17.00 -13.61 3.02
C PHE A 41 -16.06 -12.91 2.05
N PHE A 42 -15.46 -13.65 1.09
CA PHE A 42 -14.45 -13.13 0.19
C PHE A 42 -14.86 -13.20 -1.28
N HIS A 43 -14.46 -12.22 -2.04
CA HIS A 43 -14.60 -12.16 -3.49
C HIS A 43 -13.24 -12.00 -4.15
N TRP A 44 -12.80 -13.01 -4.88
CA TRP A 44 -11.57 -12.96 -5.65
C TRP A 44 -11.78 -12.25 -6.98
N ASN A 45 -11.06 -11.17 -7.20
CA ASN A 45 -10.96 -10.54 -8.52
C ASN A 45 -9.57 -10.88 -9.12
N LYS A 46 -9.57 -11.71 -10.17
CA LYS A 46 -8.39 -12.17 -10.91
C LYS A 46 -8.39 -11.70 -12.36
N SER A 47 -9.36 -10.88 -12.75
CA SER A 47 -9.59 -10.46 -14.15
C SER A 47 -9.81 -8.96 -14.24
N PHE A 48 -8.81 -8.19 -13.90
CA PHE A 48 -8.77 -6.74 -14.09
C PHE A 48 -7.75 -6.38 -15.18
N LYS A 49 -7.84 -5.16 -15.69
CA LYS A 49 -6.97 -4.65 -16.75
C LYS A 49 -5.78 -3.90 -16.16
N GLU A 50 -4.70 -3.80 -16.92
CA GLU A 50 -3.64 -2.85 -16.69
C GLU A 50 -4.22 -1.44 -16.62
N ALA A 51 -3.71 -0.62 -15.69
CA ALA A 51 -4.08 0.78 -15.65
C ALA A 51 -3.63 1.50 -16.94
N PRO A 52 -4.45 2.39 -17.48
CA PRO A 52 -4.05 3.16 -18.65
C PRO A 52 -2.87 4.08 -18.30
N LEU A 53 -1.95 4.27 -19.26
CA LEU A 53 -0.76 5.12 -19.07
C LEU A 53 -1.13 6.55 -18.66
N SER A 54 -2.26 7.07 -19.13
CA SER A 54 -2.76 8.38 -18.74
C SER A 54 -3.03 8.48 -17.25
N LEU A 55 -3.55 7.43 -16.62
CA LEU A 55 -3.79 7.42 -15.17
C LEU A 55 -2.47 7.28 -14.39
N ILE A 56 -1.55 6.43 -14.86
CA ILE A 56 -0.21 6.31 -14.25
C ILE A 56 0.52 7.65 -14.31
N SER A 57 0.34 8.39 -15.38
CA SER A 57 0.96 9.72 -15.60
C SER A 57 0.30 10.86 -14.80
N GLU A 58 -0.79 10.62 -14.07
CA GLU A 58 -1.30 11.58 -13.07
C GLU A 58 -0.35 11.72 -11.85
N ILE A 59 0.48 10.72 -11.63
CA ILE A 59 1.45 10.66 -10.53
C ILE A 59 2.90 10.68 -11.06
N HIS A 60 3.18 9.95 -12.12
CA HIS A 60 4.54 9.76 -12.62
C HIS A 60 4.79 10.54 -13.91
N ASP A 61 6.01 11.10 -14.04
CA ASP A 61 6.45 11.74 -15.27
C ASP A 61 6.30 10.79 -16.46
N PRO A 62 5.65 11.20 -17.56
CA PRO A 62 5.47 10.35 -18.74
C PRO A 62 6.78 9.85 -19.36
N ASN A 63 7.92 10.55 -19.16
CA ASN A 63 9.23 10.08 -19.62
C ASN A 63 9.71 8.91 -18.76
N TYR A 64 9.50 8.99 -17.44
CA TYR A 64 9.81 7.89 -16.53
C TYR A 64 8.96 6.65 -16.85
N VAL A 65 7.65 6.80 -17.04
CA VAL A 65 6.75 5.68 -17.42
C VAL A 65 7.22 5.02 -18.73
N ARG A 66 7.57 5.82 -19.74
CA ARG A 66 8.12 5.30 -21.00
C ARG A 66 9.48 4.63 -20.82
N LEU A 67 10.34 5.17 -19.94
CA LEU A 67 11.63 4.57 -19.63
C LEU A 67 11.45 3.17 -19.03
N VAL A 68 10.57 3.01 -18.05
CA VAL A 68 10.31 1.70 -17.41
C VAL A 68 9.79 0.69 -18.44
N ALA A 69 8.82 1.09 -19.27
CA ALA A 69 8.31 0.24 -20.35
C ALA A 69 9.44 -0.22 -21.28
N LYS A 70 10.23 0.73 -21.76
CA LYS A 70 11.34 0.48 -22.71
C LYS A 70 12.41 -0.44 -22.14
N VAL A 71 12.87 -0.24 -20.91
CA VAL A 71 13.93 -1.08 -20.32
C VAL A 71 13.45 -2.51 -20.08
N CYS A 72 12.19 -2.71 -19.70
CA CYS A 72 11.59 -4.03 -19.55
C CYS A 72 11.51 -4.78 -20.90
N GLU A 73 11.21 -4.07 -21.99
CA GLU A 73 11.12 -4.65 -23.33
C GLU A 73 12.49 -4.96 -23.93
N GLU A 74 13.44 -3.99 -23.84
CA GLU A 74 14.69 -4.04 -24.62
C GLU A 74 15.85 -4.70 -23.86
N LYS A 75 15.93 -4.56 -22.52
CA LYS A 75 17.13 -4.93 -21.76
C LYS A 75 17.01 -6.27 -21.00
N GLY A 76 15.83 -6.85 -20.98
CA GLY A 76 15.59 -8.12 -20.26
C GLY A 76 15.51 -7.92 -18.77
N SER A 77 16.64 -7.78 -18.05
CA SER A 77 16.66 -7.58 -16.58
C SER A 77 17.77 -6.62 -16.18
N GLY A 78 17.57 -5.91 -15.08
CA GLY A 78 18.53 -4.95 -14.53
C GLY A 78 17.98 -4.20 -13.33
N TYR A 79 18.57 -3.04 -13.05
CA TYR A 79 18.19 -2.18 -11.93
C TYR A 79 17.74 -0.81 -12.45
N LEU A 80 16.69 -0.25 -11.84
CA LEU A 80 16.24 1.11 -12.08
C LEU A 80 16.93 2.11 -11.13
N ASP A 81 17.28 1.63 -9.93
CA ASP A 81 18.08 2.34 -8.93
C ASP A 81 19.01 1.34 -8.21
N GLY A 82 19.42 1.62 -6.94
CA GLY A 82 20.35 0.77 -6.18
C GLY A 82 19.79 -0.61 -5.81
N ASP A 83 18.47 -0.75 -5.70
CA ASP A 83 17.80 -1.96 -5.18
C ASP A 83 16.49 -2.33 -5.90
N THR A 84 16.01 -1.52 -6.81
CA THR A 84 14.76 -1.78 -7.55
C THR A 84 15.04 -2.48 -8.87
N VAL A 85 14.77 -3.78 -8.90
CA VAL A 85 15.01 -4.66 -10.05
C VAL A 85 13.88 -4.56 -11.07
N PHE A 86 14.21 -4.65 -12.36
CA PHE A 86 13.23 -4.91 -13.43
C PHE A 86 13.56 -6.20 -14.19
N SER A 87 12.54 -6.81 -14.75
CA SER A 87 12.57 -7.98 -15.63
C SER A 87 11.55 -7.78 -16.78
N PRO A 88 11.51 -8.62 -17.82
CA PRO A 88 10.65 -8.41 -18.98
C PRO A 88 9.16 -8.17 -18.65
N ASN A 89 8.64 -8.85 -17.61
CA ASN A 89 7.24 -8.74 -17.22
C ASN A 89 6.96 -7.68 -16.14
N THR A 90 7.98 -6.96 -15.69
CA THR A 90 7.85 -6.00 -14.58
C THR A 90 6.90 -4.85 -14.90
N PHE A 91 6.99 -4.27 -16.10
CA PHE A 91 6.09 -3.17 -16.51
C PHE A 91 4.62 -3.61 -16.50
N LYS A 92 4.35 -4.81 -17.02
CA LYS A 92 3.00 -5.40 -17.00
C LYS A 92 2.51 -5.64 -15.57
N ALA A 93 3.37 -6.24 -14.72
CA ALA A 93 3.02 -6.48 -13.32
C ALA A 93 2.73 -5.15 -12.59
N ALA A 94 3.58 -4.13 -12.75
CA ALA A 94 3.38 -2.82 -12.14
C ALA A 94 2.11 -2.13 -12.63
N SER A 95 1.81 -2.18 -13.93
CA SER A 95 0.58 -1.62 -14.50
C SER A 95 -0.67 -2.35 -14.03
N LEU A 96 -0.60 -3.68 -13.85
CA LEU A 96 -1.66 -4.47 -13.24
C LEU A 96 -1.82 -4.21 -11.75
N ALA A 97 -0.72 -3.92 -11.01
CA ALA A 97 -0.81 -3.57 -9.59
C ALA A 97 -1.66 -2.32 -9.36
N VAL A 98 -1.45 -1.30 -10.20
CA VAL A 98 -2.34 -0.12 -10.23
C VAL A 98 -3.75 -0.52 -10.65
N GLY A 99 -3.89 -1.35 -11.69
CA GLY A 99 -5.19 -1.82 -12.18
C GLY A 99 -6.01 -2.57 -11.13
N ALA A 100 -5.37 -3.31 -10.24
CA ALA A 100 -6.00 -3.98 -9.10
C ALA A 100 -6.66 -2.97 -8.15
N GLY A 101 -5.94 -1.90 -7.82
CA GLY A 101 -6.46 -0.81 -7.00
C GLY A 101 -7.68 -0.14 -7.62
N VAL A 102 -7.60 0.19 -8.91
CA VAL A 102 -8.71 0.80 -9.67
C VAL A 102 -9.93 -0.13 -9.67
N ALA A 103 -9.75 -1.41 -9.95
CA ALA A 103 -10.85 -2.37 -10.03
C ALA A 103 -11.56 -2.56 -8.68
N LEU A 104 -10.80 -2.75 -7.59
CA LEU A 104 -11.38 -2.86 -6.25
C LEU A 104 -12.04 -1.56 -5.80
N SER A 105 -11.43 -0.41 -6.07
CA SER A 105 -12.03 0.90 -5.76
C SER A 105 -13.37 1.07 -6.45
N GLN A 106 -13.48 0.71 -7.73
CA GLN A 106 -14.74 0.80 -8.48
C GLN A 106 -15.80 -0.14 -7.89
N ASP A 107 -15.43 -1.38 -7.56
CA ASP A 107 -16.38 -2.33 -6.96
C ASP A 107 -16.84 -1.90 -5.56
N ILE A 108 -15.99 -1.20 -4.79
CA ILE A 108 -16.36 -0.61 -3.50
C ILE A 108 -17.30 0.60 -3.73
N LEU A 109 -17.00 1.47 -4.68
CA LEU A 109 -17.85 2.63 -5.02
C LEU A 109 -19.23 2.21 -5.52
N ASP A 110 -19.29 1.15 -6.32
CA ASP A 110 -20.54 0.56 -6.83
C ASP A 110 -21.35 -0.18 -5.74
N GLY A 111 -20.82 -0.33 -4.53
CA GLY A 111 -21.47 -1.08 -3.45
C GLY A 111 -21.51 -2.60 -3.67
N LYS A 112 -20.67 -3.14 -4.56
CA LYS A 112 -20.52 -4.59 -4.76
C LYS A 112 -19.67 -5.23 -3.69
N LEU A 113 -18.67 -4.50 -3.20
CA LEU A 113 -17.77 -4.89 -2.12
C LEU A 113 -17.90 -3.91 -0.95
N LYS A 114 -17.62 -4.39 0.27
CA LYS A 114 -17.56 -3.56 1.47
C LYS A 114 -16.19 -2.85 1.57
N ASN A 115 -15.14 -3.62 1.38
CA ASN A 115 -13.73 -3.25 1.48
C ASN A 115 -12.89 -4.24 0.66
N GLY A 116 -11.58 -4.12 0.67
CA GLY A 116 -10.73 -5.07 -0.03
C GLY A 116 -9.24 -4.92 0.24
N MET A 117 -8.47 -5.88 -0.30
CA MET A 117 -7.02 -5.85 -0.34
C MET A 117 -6.50 -6.23 -1.72
N ALA A 118 -5.57 -5.44 -2.23
CA ALA A 118 -4.82 -5.72 -3.44
C ALA A 118 -3.51 -6.43 -3.08
N LEU A 119 -3.42 -7.72 -3.39
CA LEU A 119 -2.23 -8.55 -3.22
C LEU A 119 -1.31 -8.36 -4.42
N VAL A 120 -0.61 -7.24 -4.45
CA VAL A 120 0.15 -6.77 -5.60
C VAL A 120 1.66 -6.96 -5.44
N ARG A 121 2.36 -7.06 -6.53
CA ARG A 121 3.79 -6.90 -6.74
C ARG A 121 4.04 -6.28 -8.12
N PRO A 122 4.99 -5.35 -8.22
CA PRO A 122 5.81 -4.74 -7.16
C PRO A 122 5.01 -3.86 -6.18
N PRO A 123 5.57 -3.53 -5.00
CA PRO A 123 5.02 -2.55 -4.08
C PRO A 123 5.07 -1.13 -4.65
N GLY A 124 4.55 -0.12 -3.92
CA GLY A 124 4.38 1.19 -4.54
C GLY A 124 4.77 2.42 -3.72
N HIS A 125 4.73 2.41 -2.41
CA HIS A 125 4.73 3.61 -1.58
C HIS A 125 6.03 4.45 -1.63
N HIS A 126 7.14 3.87 -2.07
CA HIS A 126 8.41 4.59 -2.24
C HIS A 126 8.58 5.23 -3.63
N ALA A 127 7.83 4.79 -4.64
CA ALA A 127 8.02 5.28 -6.02
C ALA A 127 7.75 6.79 -6.11
N GLU A 128 8.77 7.53 -6.57
CA GLU A 128 8.73 8.97 -6.77
C GLU A 128 8.12 9.32 -8.15
N SER A 129 7.88 10.60 -8.39
CA SER A 129 7.26 11.04 -9.64
C SER A 129 8.09 10.68 -10.88
N ASP A 130 9.40 10.66 -10.76
CA ASP A 130 10.36 10.53 -11.87
C ASP A 130 11.36 9.38 -11.75
N HIS A 131 11.30 8.59 -10.68
CA HIS A 131 12.19 7.45 -10.48
C HIS A 131 11.60 6.36 -9.57
N ALA A 132 12.10 5.13 -9.77
CA ALA A 132 11.86 3.98 -8.92
C ALA A 132 12.69 4.09 -7.64
N MET A 133 12.19 3.53 -6.54
CA MET A 133 12.90 3.51 -5.25
C MET A 133 12.34 2.41 -4.35
N GLY A 134 13.21 1.76 -3.54
CA GLY A 134 12.77 0.84 -2.50
C GLY A 134 11.87 -0.29 -3.02
N PHE A 135 12.27 -0.95 -4.10
CA PHE A 135 11.54 -2.01 -4.81
C PHE A 135 10.27 -1.53 -5.54
N CYS A 136 9.89 -0.25 -5.43
CA CYS A 136 8.67 0.33 -5.97
C CYS A 136 8.91 0.96 -7.34
N LEU A 137 8.05 0.62 -8.32
CA LEU A 137 8.12 1.20 -9.66
C LEU A 137 7.07 2.29 -9.87
N PHE A 138 5.80 1.97 -9.65
CA PHE A 138 4.70 2.91 -9.70
C PHE A 138 4.03 2.98 -8.32
N ASN A 139 3.63 4.16 -7.91
CA ASN A 139 2.96 4.35 -6.63
C ASN A 139 1.49 3.92 -6.73
N ASN A 140 1.24 2.63 -6.49
CA ASN A 140 -0.06 2.00 -6.68
C ASN A 140 -1.18 2.72 -5.93
N ILE A 141 -0.93 3.07 -4.66
CA ILE A 141 -1.92 3.70 -3.79
C ILE A 141 -2.16 5.16 -4.16
N ALA A 142 -1.10 5.91 -4.54
CA ALA A 142 -1.22 7.30 -4.95
C ALA A 142 -2.00 7.43 -6.27
N ILE A 143 -1.71 6.56 -7.25
CA ILE A 143 -2.45 6.53 -8.51
C ILE A 143 -3.93 6.16 -8.27
N THR A 144 -4.18 5.22 -7.35
CA THR A 144 -5.56 4.87 -6.95
C THR A 144 -6.27 6.05 -6.27
N ALA A 145 -5.57 6.84 -5.45
CA ALA A 145 -6.14 8.06 -4.88
C ALA A 145 -6.52 9.08 -5.98
N LYS A 146 -5.68 9.27 -7.02
CA LYS A 146 -6.03 10.10 -8.18
C LYS A 146 -7.25 9.56 -8.93
N TYR A 147 -7.33 8.24 -9.11
CA TYR A 147 -8.52 7.62 -9.67
C TYR A 147 -9.78 7.96 -8.82
N LEU A 148 -9.74 7.79 -7.51
CA LEU A 148 -10.85 8.11 -6.61
C LEU A 148 -11.24 9.60 -6.68
N GLN A 149 -10.26 10.51 -6.75
CA GLN A 149 -10.52 11.94 -6.97
C GLN A 149 -11.29 12.17 -8.28
N SER A 150 -10.92 11.48 -9.37
CA SER A 150 -11.63 11.55 -10.65
C SER A 150 -13.06 11.01 -10.60
N GLN A 151 -13.37 10.11 -9.64
CA GLN A 151 -14.71 9.60 -9.36
C GLN A 151 -15.52 10.50 -8.40
N GLY A 152 -14.98 11.66 -8.02
CA GLY A 152 -15.67 12.65 -7.19
C GLY A 152 -15.44 12.51 -5.69
N ILE A 153 -14.56 11.61 -5.24
CA ILE A 153 -14.15 11.54 -3.83
C ILE A 153 -13.27 12.74 -3.50
N LYS A 154 -13.67 13.52 -2.51
CA LYS A 154 -13.01 14.80 -2.19
C LYS A 154 -12.02 14.72 -1.06
N ARG A 155 -12.16 13.74 -0.16
CA ARG A 155 -11.28 13.58 0.99
C ARG A 155 -10.90 12.12 1.12
N ILE A 156 -9.60 11.85 0.97
CA ILE A 156 -9.03 10.50 1.01
C ILE A 156 -8.02 10.43 2.15
N LEU A 157 -8.17 9.48 3.05
CA LEU A 157 -7.10 9.09 3.97
C LEU A 157 -6.22 8.06 3.29
N ILE A 158 -4.91 8.28 3.28
CA ILE A 158 -3.90 7.26 3.03
C ILE A 158 -3.16 7.03 4.34
N LEU A 159 -3.32 5.84 4.93
CA LEU A 159 -2.62 5.41 6.12
C LEU A 159 -1.58 4.36 5.72
N ASP A 160 -0.32 4.64 6.02
CA ASP A 160 0.82 3.79 5.74
C ASP A 160 1.39 3.27 7.05
N TRP A 161 1.36 1.95 7.24
CA TRP A 161 1.98 1.29 8.38
C TRP A 161 3.12 0.35 7.98
N ASP A 162 3.57 0.40 6.72
CA ASP A 162 4.86 -0.17 6.36
C ASP A 162 5.93 0.38 7.31
N VAL A 163 6.91 -0.44 7.65
CA VAL A 163 7.96 -0.03 8.59
C VAL A 163 8.84 1.07 8.02
N HIS A 164 8.88 1.22 6.70
CA HIS A 164 9.59 2.27 6.00
C HIS A 164 8.64 3.44 5.70
N HIS A 165 9.16 4.65 5.80
CA HIS A 165 8.38 5.84 5.44
C HIS A 165 7.99 5.85 3.97
N GLY A 166 6.70 6.00 3.66
CA GLY A 166 6.17 6.10 2.30
C GLY A 166 6.47 7.45 1.64
N ASN A 167 7.75 7.73 1.38
CA ASN A 167 8.23 9.01 0.85
C ASN A 167 7.57 9.40 -0.47
N GLY A 168 7.40 8.44 -1.39
CA GLY A 168 6.76 8.68 -2.68
C GLY A 168 5.32 9.14 -2.52
N THR A 169 4.56 8.48 -1.64
CA THR A 169 3.17 8.87 -1.34
C THR A 169 3.11 10.24 -0.68
N GLN A 170 3.97 10.50 0.32
CA GLN A 170 4.05 11.82 0.95
C GLN A 170 4.32 12.93 -0.06
N HIS A 171 5.32 12.77 -0.93
CA HIS A 171 5.69 13.80 -1.90
C HIS A 171 4.58 14.09 -2.89
N GLN A 172 3.85 13.07 -3.35
CA GLN A 172 2.74 13.25 -4.30
C GLN A 172 1.61 14.11 -3.76
N PHE A 173 1.35 14.06 -2.44
CA PHE A 173 0.23 14.78 -1.82
C PHE A 173 0.67 15.89 -0.86
N TYR A 174 1.95 16.28 -0.90
CA TYR A 174 2.51 17.24 0.04
C TYR A 174 1.87 18.63 -0.04
N GLU A 175 1.28 18.98 -1.20
CA GLU A 175 0.55 20.24 -1.45
C GLU A 175 -0.96 20.04 -1.69
N ASP A 176 -1.47 18.80 -1.54
CA ASP A 176 -2.88 18.45 -1.84
C ASP A 176 -3.69 18.32 -0.55
N GLU A 177 -4.54 19.32 -0.27
CA GLU A 177 -5.42 19.33 0.91
C GLU A 177 -6.53 18.27 0.90
N SER A 178 -6.76 17.61 -0.23
CA SER A 178 -7.80 16.59 -0.40
C SER A 178 -7.34 15.17 -0.02
N VAL A 179 -6.03 14.98 0.21
CA VAL A 179 -5.46 13.71 0.68
C VAL A 179 -4.75 13.93 2.01
N TYR A 180 -5.19 13.20 3.03
CA TYR A 180 -4.50 13.18 4.32
C TYR A 180 -3.59 11.95 4.36
N PHE A 181 -2.28 12.17 4.41
CA PHE A 181 -1.27 11.12 4.51
C PHE A 181 -0.84 10.94 5.97
N VAL A 182 -0.92 9.70 6.45
CA VAL A 182 -0.42 9.29 7.77
C VAL A 182 0.58 8.18 7.59
N SER A 183 1.75 8.27 8.23
CA SER A 183 2.76 7.20 8.20
C SER A 183 3.27 6.85 9.58
N LEU A 184 3.18 5.54 9.95
CA LEU A 184 3.76 4.96 11.16
C LEU A 184 4.99 4.15 10.77
N HIS A 185 6.18 4.69 10.92
CA HIS A 185 7.40 4.08 10.40
C HIS A 185 8.56 4.14 11.40
N GLN A 186 9.51 3.22 11.28
CA GLN A 186 10.74 3.28 12.06
C GLN A 186 11.53 4.53 11.71
N TYR A 187 12.02 5.26 12.71
CA TYR A 187 12.81 6.48 12.49
C TYR A 187 13.87 6.67 13.59
N PRO A 188 15.12 7.11 13.26
CA PRO A 188 15.63 7.29 11.89
C PRO A 188 15.88 5.95 11.19
N PHE A 189 15.44 5.81 9.95
CA PHE A 189 15.60 4.60 9.15
C PHE A 189 15.49 4.92 7.64
N TYR A 190 15.60 3.92 6.75
CA TYR A 190 15.35 4.09 5.33
C TYR A 190 13.92 4.64 5.10
N PRO A 191 13.70 5.57 4.16
CA PRO A 191 14.67 6.19 3.24
C PRO A 191 15.35 7.45 3.79
N GLY A 192 15.19 7.79 5.06
CA GLY A 192 15.80 8.96 5.70
C GLY A 192 14.88 10.19 5.77
N THR A 193 13.65 10.06 5.31
CA THR A 193 12.55 11.05 5.38
C THR A 193 11.52 10.65 6.45
N GLY A 194 10.45 11.42 6.61
CA GLY A 194 9.36 11.09 7.54
C GLY A 194 9.54 11.67 8.94
N SER A 195 10.24 12.78 9.07
CA SER A 195 10.29 13.52 10.33
C SER A 195 8.91 14.05 10.71
N GLU A 196 8.58 14.08 12.00
CA GLU A 196 7.34 14.68 12.53
C GLU A 196 7.14 16.17 12.13
N LYS A 197 8.25 16.83 11.68
CA LYS A 197 8.23 18.21 11.20
C LYS A 197 7.75 18.34 9.76
N GLU A 198 7.74 17.27 8.99
CA GLU A 198 7.24 17.23 7.63
C GLU A 198 5.71 17.13 7.69
N ARG A 199 5.02 18.25 7.45
CA ARG A 199 3.59 18.40 7.68
C ARG A 199 2.79 18.86 6.47
N GLY A 200 3.34 18.69 5.26
CA GLY A 200 2.77 19.24 4.04
C GLY A 200 3.20 20.69 3.79
N GLN A 201 2.85 21.21 2.62
CA GLN A 201 3.19 22.56 2.16
C GLN A 201 2.01 23.18 1.43
N GLY A 202 1.98 24.53 1.34
CA GLY A 202 0.94 25.23 0.59
C GLY A 202 -0.46 24.89 1.09
N LYS A 203 -1.35 24.43 0.21
CA LYS A 203 -2.70 24.00 0.56
C LYS A 203 -2.72 22.71 1.39
N GLY A 204 -1.76 21.81 1.15
CA GLY A 204 -1.61 20.56 1.91
C GLY A 204 -0.95 20.73 3.28
N PHE A 205 -0.67 21.96 3.73
CA PHE A 205 -0.09 22.14 5.06
C PHE A 205 -1.05 21.66 6.16
N GLY A 206 -0.61 20.67 6.93
CA GLY A 206 -1.38 20.03 8.00
C GLY A 206 -2.11 18.75 7.57
N THR A 207 -1.98 18.32 6.30
CA THR A 207 -2.53 17.03 5.81
C THR A 207 -1.46 15.93 5.66
N THR A 208 -0.27 16.14 6.20
CA THR A 208 0.75 15.11 6.37
C THR A 208 1.01 14.93 7.86
N LEU A 209 0.92 13.70 8.33
CA LEU A 209 1.15 13.32 9.72
C LEU A 209 2.15 12.15 9.78
N ASN A 210 3.40 12.47 10.04
CA ASN A 210 4.43 11.49 10.30
C ASN A 210 4.47 11.14 11.79
N LEU A 211 4.42 9.84 12.09
CA LEU A 211 4.44 9.26 13.41
C LEU A 211 5.69 8.36 13.54
N PRO A 212 6.88 8.98 13.73
CA PRO A 212 8.14 8.24 13.78
C PRO A 212 8.19 7.34 15.03
N MET A 213 8.51 6.07 14.80
CA MET A 213 8.56 5.03 15.82
C MET A 213 10.00 4.65 16.11
N ALA A 214 10.37 4.58 17.38
CA ALA A 214 11.71 4.15 17.77
C ALA A 214 11.91 2.65 17.44
N ARG A 215 13.14 2.29 17.07
CA ARG A 215 13.52 0.87 16.92
C ARG A 215 13.13 0.08 18.18
N GLY A 216 12.53 -1.09 18.01
CA GLY A 216 12.06 -1.93 19.09
C GLY A 216 10.65 -1.61 19.58
N SER A 217 9.96 -0.64 18.96
CA SER A 217 8.56 -0.36 19.31
C SER A 217 7.68 -1.60 19.12
N GLU A 218 6.77 -1.75 20.06
CA GLU A 218 5.79 -2.84 20.15
C GLU A 218 4.38 -2.33 19.82
N GLU A 219 3.43 -3.23 19.81
CA GLU A 219 2.02 -2.94 19.53
C GLU A 219 1.47 -1.73 20.32
N LYS A 220 1.80 -1.65 21.60
CA LYS A 220 1.28 -0.55 22.44
C LYS A 220 1.64 0.82 21.86
N GLN A 221 2.88 1.03 21.45
CA GLN A 221 3.31 2.30 20.87
C GLN A 221 2.59 2.61 19.57
N TYR A 222 2.31 1.61 18.72
CA TYR A 222 1.53 1.78 17.49
C TYR A 222 0.08 2.16 17.81
N LEU A 223 -0.58 1.44 18.72
CA LEU A 223 -1.97 1.70 19.09
C LEU A 223 -2.16 3.05 19.81
N ASP A 224 -1.17 3.48 20.61
CA ASP A 224 -1.18 4.81 21.21
C ASP A 224 -1.27 5.93 20.14
N GLN A 225 -0.69 5.73 18.93
CA GLN A 225 -0.77 6.70 17.84
C GLN A 225 -2.17 6.78 17.21
N PHE A 226 -2.94 5.72 17.24
CA PHE A 226 -4.30 5.75 16.67
C PHE A 226 -5.22 6.75 17.37
N SER A 227 -4.97 7.06 18.65
CA SER A 227 -5.70 8.13 19.35
C SER A 227 -5.49 9.50 18.70
N ILE A 228 -4.29 9.75 18.16
CA ILE A 228 -3.96 10.99 17.43
C ILE A 228 -4.62 10.95 16.05
N ILE A 229 -4.52 9.80 15.37
CA ILE A 229 -5.09 9.61 14.03
C ILE A 229 -6.61 9.81 14.07
N HIS A 230 -7.32 9.20 15.01
CA HIS A 230 -8.77 9.37 15.18
C HIS A 230 -9.15 10.85 15.33
N LYS A 231 -8.43 11.59 16.19
CA LYS A 231 -8.68 13.03 16.40
C LYS A 231 -8.47 13.86 15.13
N GLU A 232 -7.47 13.54 14.32
CA GLU A 232 -7.26 14.20 13.04
C GLU A 232 -8.36 13.81 12.03
N MET A 233 -8.82 12.56 12.04
CA MET A 233 -9.89 12.11 11.15
C MET A 233 -11.27 12.68 11.51
N GLU A 234 -11.53 12.99 12.78
CA GLU A 234 -12.71 13.77 13.18
C GLU A 234 -12.79 15.14 12.47
N ARG A 235 -11.64 15.75 12.19
CA ARG A 235 -11.54 17.03 11.49
C ARG A 235 -11.57 16.88 9.98
N PHE A 236 -10.81 15.91 9.47
CA PHE A 236 -10.62 15.69 8.03
C PHE A 236 -11.83 15.01 7.39
N GLN A 237 -12.48 14.05 8.08
CA GLN A 237 -13.68 13.32 7.65
C GLN A 237 -13.49 12.65 6.28
N PRO A 238 -12.60 11.65 6.14
CA PRO A 238 -12.33 11.00 4.87
C PRO A 238 -13.57 10.31 4.30
N GLU A 239 -13.75 10.39 3.00
CA GLU A 239 -14.83 9.73 2.24
C GLU A 239 -14.41 8.35 1.73
N PHE A 240 -13.09 8.08 1.73
CA PHE A 240 -12.49 6.80 1.39
C PHE A 240 -11.18 6.63 2.18
N VAL A 241 -10.89 5.39 2.62
CA VAL A 241 -9.66 5.04 3.34
C VAL A 241 -8.82 4.12 2.47
N LEU A 242 -7.58 4.49 2.24
CA LEU A 242 -6.56 3.67 1.59
C LEU A 242 -5.48 3.31 2.61
N VAL A 243 -4.94 2.09 2.52
CA VAL A 243 -3.91 1.61 3.43
C VAL A 243 -2.72 1.04 2.64
N SER A 244 -1.52 1.63 2.81
CA SER A 244 -0.27 0.96 2.48
C SER A 244 0.04 -0.05 3.58
N ALA A 245 -0.27 -1.31 3.29
CA ALA A 245 -0.20 -2.40 4.26
C ALA A 245 1.12 -3.16 4.12
N GLY A 246 2.18 -2.64 4.74
CA GLY A 246 3.42 -3.38 4.99
C GLY A 246 3.29 -4.27 6.21
N PHE A 247 4.00 -5.39 6.20
CA PHE A 247 4.04 -6.36 7.30
C PHE A 247 5.45 -6.57 7.84
N ASP A 248 6.36 -5.69 7.47
CA ASP A 248 7.78 -5.69 7.81
C ASP A 248 8.12 -5.06 9.18
N ALA A 249 7.13 -4.47 9.85
CA ALA A 249 7.26 -4.13 11.27
C ALA A 249 7.13 -5.37 12.19
N HIS A 250 6.88 -6.58 11.64
CA HIS A 250 6.82 -7.80 12.41
C HIS A 250 8.20 -8.14 12.99
N LYS A 251 8.24 -8.64 14.24
CA LYS A 251 9.48 -8.93 14.99
C LYS A 251 10.44 -9.91 14.31
N ASN A 252 9.93 -10.72 13.37
CA ASN A 252 10.72 -11.71 12.63
C ASN A 252 11.22 -11.16 11.29
N ASP A 253 10.81 -9.95 10.90
CA ASP A 253 11.21 -9.38 9.61
C ASP A 253 12.72 -9.10 9.57
N PRO A 254 13.43 -9.52 8.49
CA PRO A 254 14.88 -9.36 8.41
C PRO A 254 15.32 -7.93 8.06
N LEU A 255 14.41 -7.08 7.54
CA LEU A 255 14.76 -5.75 7.05
C LEU A 255 14.44 -4.62 8.02
N ALA A 256 13.90 -4.91 9.20
CA ALA A 256 13.53 -3.88 10.17
C ALA A 256 13.88 -4.27 11.61
N GLY A 257 13.58 -3.38 12.53
CA GLY A 257 13.92 -3.59 13.95
C GLY A 257 12.75 -3.33 14.89
N MET A 258 11.52 -3.61 14.44
CA MET A 258 10.31 -3.44 15.26
C MET A 258 9.88 -4.77 15.90
N ASN A 259 8.94 -4.72 16.85
CA ASN A 259 8.53 -5.89 17.62
C ASN A 259 7.02 -6.18 17.52
N LEU A 260 6.40 -5.86 16.38
CA LEU A 260 5.01 -6.23 16.15
C LEU A 260 4.86 -7.76 16.02
N LYS A 261 3.69 -8.24 16.37
CA LYS A 261 3.28 -9.65 16.21
C LYS A 261 2.14 -9.72 15.20
N THR A 262 1.84 -10.92 14.71
CA THR A 262 0.71 -11.17 13.81
C THR A 262 -0.60 -10.54 14.34
N VAL A 263 -0.91 -10.70 15.63
CA VAL A 263 -2.12 -10.11 16.25
C VAL A 263 -2.12 -8.58 16.25
N SER A 264 -0.97 -7.95 16.22
CA SER A 264 -0.88 -6.48 16.15
C SER A 264 -1.52 -5.92 14.89
N TYR A 265 -1.43 -6.66 13.77
CA TYR A 265 -2.08 -6.28 12.51
C TYR A 265 -3.60 -6.45 12.56
N GLU A 266 -4.13 -7.40 13.36
CA GLU A 266 -5.57 -7.46 13.66
C GLU A 266 -6.03 -6.18 14.35
N HIS A 267 -5.32 -5.76 15.39
CA HIS A 267 -5.68 -4.58 16.16
C HIS A 267 -5.59 -3.30 15.31
N MET A 268 -4.50 -3.09 14.55
CA MET A 268 -4.38 -1.94 13.64
C MET A 268 -5.45 -1.96 12.54
N THR A 269 -5.80 -3.14 12.03
CA THR A 269 -6.88 -3.29 11.05
C THR A 269 -8.23 -2.88 11.64
N ASN A 270 -8.51 -3.23 12.89
CA ASN A 270 -9.73 -2.80 13.57
C ASN A 270 -9.79 -1.27 13.73
N GLU A 271 -8.66 -0.62 14.02
CA GLU A 271 -8.59 0.85 14.12
C GLU A 271 -8.92 1.52 12.77
N VAL A 272 -8.35 1.07 11.67
CA VAL A 272 -8.66 1.66 10.35
C VAL A 272 -10.06 1.32 9.87
N LYS A 273 -10.59 0.14 10.23
CA LYS A 273 -12.00 -0.21 10.00
C LYS A 273 -12.92 0.75 10.75
N GLU A 274 -12.62 1.07 12.00
CA GLU A 274 -13.42 2.02 12.78
C GLU A 274 -13.41 3.41 12.14
N ILE A 275 -12.23 3.91 11.72
CA ILE A 275 -12.13 5.16 10.98
C ILE A 275 -13.00 5.11 9.72
N SER A 276 -12.90 4.05 8.93
CA SER A 276 -13.68 3.91 7.70
C SER A 276 -15.19 3.80 7.98
N ARG A 277 -15.58 3.08 9.02
CA ARG A 277 -16.97 2.93 9.43
C ARG A 277 -17.60 4.27 9.81
N VAL A 278 -16.87 5.07 10.60
CA VAL A 278 -17.36 6.36 11.11
C VAL A 278 -17.45 7.41 10.01
N HIS A 279 -16.45 7.49 9.12
CA HIS A 279 -16.29 8.62 8.21
C HIS A 279 -16.61 8.30 6.74
N SER A 280 -16.32 7.07 6.27
CA SER A 280 -16.43 6.72 4.84
C SER A 280 -17.51 5.66 4.52
N GLY A 281 -18.35 5.31 5.51
CA GLY A 281 -19.35 4.25 5.32
C GLY A 281 -18.75 2.87 5.07
N GLY A 282 -17.55 2.61 5.59
CA GLY A 282 -16.82 1.36 5.49
C GLY A 282 -15.97 1.23 4.21
N LYS A 283 -15.87 2.25 3.37
CA LYS A 283 -15.03 2.22 2.15
C LYS A 283 -13.55 2.22 2.53
N LEU A 284 -12.92 1.06 2.39
CA LEU A 284 -11.52 0.81 2.75
C LEU A 284 -10.87 -0.13 1.73
N LEU A 285 -9.67 0.22 1.27
CA LEU A 285 -8.86 -0.60 0.38
C LEU A 285 -7.41 -0.61 0.82
N SER A 286 -6.84 -1.81 1.04
CA SER A 286 -5.45 -2.02 1.41
C SER A 286 -4.63 -2.48 0.21
N PHE A 287 -3.36 -2.06 0.17
CA PHE A 287 -2.36 -2.51 -0.79
C PHE A 287 -1.22 -3.21 -0.07
N LEU A 288 -0.81 -4.37 -0.55
CA LEU A 288 0.37 -5.05 -0.06
C LEU A 288 1.62 -4.22 -0.39
N GLU A 289 2.39 -3.88 0.64
CA GLU A 289 3.71 -3.26 0.50
C GLU A 289 4.80 -4.23 0.98
N GLY A 290 5.56 -3.89 2.02
CA GLY A 290 6.64 -4.71 2.57
C GLY A 290 6.19 -5.92 3.38
N GLY A 291 7.17 -6.62 3.90
CA GLY A 291 7.05 -7.89 4.65
C GLY A 291 7.88 -8.99 3.99
N TYR A 292 8.95 -9.43 4.66
CA TYR A 292 10.02 -10.22 4.04
C TYR A 292 10.34 -11.52 4.79
N ASP A 293 9.79 -11.73 5.97
CA ASP A 293 9.66 -13.07 6.58
C ASP A 293 8.38 -13.72 6.06
N PHE A 294 8.49 -14.77 5.26
CA PHE A 294 7.35 -15.32 4.52
C PHE A 294 6.24 -15.88 5.41
N GLN A 295 6.61 -16.48 6.56
CA GLN A 295 5.63 -16.99 7.50
C GLN A 295 4.91 -15.84 8.22
N ALA A 296 5.65 -14.88 8.77
CA ALA A 296 5.07 -13.72 9.45
C ALA A 296 4.19 -12.90 8.49
N LEU A 297 4.64 -12.69 7.24
CA LEU A 297 3.90 -12.01 6.20
C LEU A 297 2.57 -12.71 5.91
N SER A 298 2.63 -14.01 5.61
CA SER A 298 1.42 -14.76 5.21
C SER A 298 0.40 -14.86 6.34
N GLU A 299 0.83 -15.09 7.58
CA GLU A 299 -0.03 -15.10 8.76
C GLU A 299 -0.64 -13.71 9.03
N SER A 300 0.14 -12.64 8.89
CA SER A 300 -0.33 -11.27 9.14
C SER A 300 -1.30 -10.80 8.06
N VAL A 301 -1.07 -11.13 6.79
CA VAL A 301 -2.02 -10.86 5.69
C VAL A 301 -3.32 -11.62 5.90
N LYS A 302 -3.26 -12.91 6.31
CA LYS A 302 -4.46 -13.70 6.61
C LYS A 302 -5.29 -13.04 7.71
N VAL A 303 -4.66 -12.68 8.82
CA VAL A 303 -5.32 -12.00 9.94
C VAL A 303 -5.92 -10.65 9.51
N HIS A 304 -5.21 -9.87 8.71
CA HIS A 304 -5.72 -8.61 8.16
C HIS A 304 -6.99 -8.83 7.31
N LEU A 305 -6.97 -9.81 6.40
CA LEU A 305 -8.13 -10.15 5.56
C LEU A 305 -9.32 -10.66 6.37
N GLU A 306 -9.08 -11.58 7.32
CA GLU A 306 -10.13 -12.09 8.22
C GLU A 306 -10.76 -10.96 9.03
N THR A 307 -9.95 -10.02 9.53
CA THR A 307 -10.42 -8.85 10.26
C THR A 307 -11.22 -7.90 9.36
N LEU A 308 -10.79 -7.66 8.11
CA LEU A 308 -11.56 -6.87 7.13
C LEU A 308 -12.94 -7.48 6.86
N ALA A 309 -13.06 -8.80 6.85
CA ALA A 309 -14.30 -9.50 6.57
C ALA A 309 -15.31 -9.52 7.73
N GLN A 310 -14.87 -9.31 8.96
CA GLN A 310 -15.74 -9.21 10.12
C GLN A 310 -16.71 -8.02 9.99
N SER A 311 -17.88 -8.15 10.63
CA SER A 311 -18.98 -7.17 10.55
C SER A 311 -18.69 -5.90 11.32
#